data_cb3d45f9f844d28fa56331f732bb9a78
#
_entry.id   cb3d45f9f844d28fa56331f732bb9a78
#
_cell.length_a   1.000
_cell.length_b   1.000
_cell.length_c   1.000
_cell.angle_alpha   90.00
_cell.angle_beta   90.00
_cell.angle_gamma   90.00
#
_symmetry.space_group_name_H-M   'P 1'
#
loop_
_entity.id
_entity.type
_entity.pdbx_description
1 polymer ?
#
loop_
_entity_poly.entity_id
_entity_poly.type
_entity_poly.pdbx_seq_one_letter_code
_entity_poly.pdbx_strand_id
1 'polypeptide(L)'
;MEYYYNNVPGQGLCRNNLIYTSLISEDKKLFCQWYHNDTEYHNGKNQVVDPEKMDEKWRREMHYLSNMAWHNPAMVPKIVEINVPERKIYLEIDGPDFWEQAGCDQANYDKVLPDWQDQMIEIIKAHKERGWHKYSMHPSSYFVVDGRLKSINYFFTYHKDEPNISIASVESHIYTTRQDEMRKHLDTLGIKWDEPQPWDVMDQLCWASFSTNYPADFIERVRCLK
;
A
#
# COMPACT_ATOMS: atom_id res chain seq x y z
N MET A 1 6.20 -8.57 24.69
CA MET A 1 6.15 -7.26 24.02
C MET A 1 4.68 -6.96 23.81
N GLU A 2 4.17 -5.88 24.37
CA GLU A 2 2.76 -5.52 24.21
C GLU A 2 2.61 -4.76 22.89
N TYR A 3 1.62 -5.12 22.09
CA TYR A 3 1.28 -4.48 20.83
C TYR A 3 -0.05 -3.75 20.99
N TYR A 4 -0.11 -2.53 20.52
CA TYR A 4 -1.34 -1.73 20.51
C TYR A 4 -1.95 -1.72 19.11
N TYR A 5 -3.28 -1.78 19.08
CA TYR A 5 -4.01 -1.62 17.84
C TYR A 5 -3.87 -0.17 17.34
N ASN A 6 -3.39 0.00 16.12
CA ASN A 6 -3.29 1.32 15.50
C ASN A 6 -4.65 1.82 14.96
N ASN A 7 -5.74 1.30 15.48
CA ASN A 7 -7.09 1.68 15.14
C ASN A 7 -7.66 2.57 16.26
N VAL A 8 -7.08 3.75 16.48
CA VAL A 8 -7.68 4.74 17.38
C VAL A 8 -8.85 5.38 16.62
N PRO A 9 -10.11 5.21 17.08
CA PRO A 9 -11.25 5.88 16.46
C PRO A 9 -11.02 7.38 16.49
N GLY A 10 -10.98 8.05 15.34
CA GLY A 10 -10.85 9.49 15.20
C GLY A 10 -9.45 10.02 14.90
N GLN A 11 -8.43 9.19 14.95
CA GLN A 11 -7.08 9.57 14.52
C GLN A 11 -6.66 8.67 13.36
N GLY A 12 -6.76 9.07 12.21
CA GLY A 12 -6.26 8.28 11.09
C GLY A 12 -7.38 7.85 10.17
N LEU A 13 -7.88 8.79 9.49
CA LEU A 13 -8.58 8.65 8.22
C LEU A 13 -7.79 7.83 7.19
N CYS A 14 -6.55 7.45 7.52
CA CYS A 14 -5.61 6.90 6.56
C CYS A 14 -5.55 5.38 6.52
N ARG A 15 -6.14 4.66 7.47
CA ARG A 15 -6.08 3.21 7.49
C ARG A 15 -7.45 2.58 7.64
N ASN A 16 -8.19 2.53 6.55
CA ASN A 16 -9.21 1.50 6.39
C ASN A 16 -8.49 0.17 6.13
N ASN A 17 -8.00 -0.44 7.21
CA ASN A 17 -7.36 -1.75 7.11
C ASN A 17 -8.42 -2.85 6.96
N LEU A 18 -9.12 -2.82 5.84
CA LEU A 18 -9.99 -3.92 5.40
C LEU A 18 -9.17 -5.16 4.99
N ILE A 19 -7.86 -5.05 4.97
CA ILE A 19 -6.96 -6.04 4.42
C ILE A 19 -6.19 -6.75 5.53
N TYR A 20 -5.74 -6.03 6.53
CA TYR A 20 -5.04 -6.57 7.69
C TYR A 20 -5.23 -5.67 8.91
N THR A 21 -5.00 -6.22 10.10
CA THR A 21 -4.91 -5.42 11.32
C THR A 21 -3.47 -4.98 11.54
N SER A 22 -3.29 -3.69 11.77
CA SER A 22 -1.99 -3.12 12.14
C SER A 22 -1.81 -3.15 13.64
N LEU A 23 -0.69 -3.70 14.10
CA LEU A 23 -0.26 -3.62 15.50
C LEU A 23 1.07 -2.88 15.53
N ILE A 24 1.23 -1.96 16.48
CA ILE A 24 2.48 -1.24 16.69
C ILE A 24 2.95 -1.51 18.11
N SER A 25 4.24 -1.77 18.30
CA SER A 25 4.84 -1.90 19.64
C SER A 25 4.79 -0.56 20.37
N GLU A 26 4.81 -0.61 21.71
CA GLU A 26 4.76 0.58 22.58
C GLU A 26 5.89 1.56 22.28
N ASP A 27 7.08 1.05 22.02
CA ASP A 27 8.27 1.82 21.64
C ASP A 27 8.26 2.31 20.19
N LYS A 28 7.23 1.95 19.42
CA LYS A 28 7.07 2.28 17.99
C LYS A 28 8.24 1.82 17.10
N LYS A 29 8.88 0.72 17.46
CA LYS A 29 10.01 0.14 16.72
C LYS A 29 9.62 -1.10 15.92
N LEU A 30 8.46 -1.69 16.20
CA LEU A 30 7.93 -2.83 15.46
C LEU A 30 6.52 -2.53 14.94
N PHE A 31 6.29 -2.92 13.72
CA PHE A 31 5.00 -2.88 13.05
C PHE A 31 4.62 -4.30 12.63
N CYS A 32 3.42 -4.73 12.98
CA CYS A 32 2.90 -6.03 12.60
C CYS A 32 1.73 -5.86 11.63
N GLN A 33 1.82 -6.54 10.50
CA GLN A 33 0.70 -6.76 9.59
C GLN A 33 0.08 -8.13 9.91
N TRP A 34 -1.15 -8.13 10.39
CA TRP A 34 -1.88 -9.35 10.75
C TRP A 34 -3.05 -9.59 9.81
N TYR A 35 -2.92 -10.59 8.94
CA TYR A 35 -3.92 -10.99 7.94
C TYR A 35 -4.85 -12.06 8.51
N HIS A 36 -5.96 -11.66 9.12
CA HIS A 36 -6.92 -12.57 9.75
C HIS A 36 -8.33 -12.36 9.20
N ASN A 37 -9.20 -13.32 9.46
CA ASN A 37 -10.59 -13.32 8.97
C ASN A 37 -11.58 -12.83 10.04
N ASP A 38 -11.10 -12.40 11.20
CA ASP A 38 -11.95 -11.94 12.28
C ASP A 38 -12.44 -10.51 12.03
N THR A 39 -13.75 -10.38 11.87
CA THR A 39 -14.40 -9.11 11.55
C THR A 39 -14.41 -8.13 12.71
N GLU A 40 -14.25 -8.59 13.97
CA GLU A 40 -14.21 -7.70 15.14
C GLU A 40 -13.01 -6.76 15.10
N TYR A 41 -11.89 -7.20 14.52
CA TYR A 41 -10.68 -6.41 14.39
C TYR A 41 -10.64 -5.52 13.15
N HIS A 42 -11.55 -5.70 12.19
CA HIS A 42 -11.69 -4.85 11.00
C HIS A 42 -12.66 -3.67 11.24
N ASN A 43 -12.31 -2.76 12.15
CA ASN A 43 -13.04 -1.50 12.42
C ASN A 43 -14.49 -1.63 12.92
N GLY A 44 -14.87 -2.68 13.59
CA GLY A 44 -16.18 -2.79 14.25
C GLY A 44 -17.39 -2.67 13.30
N LYS A 45 -17.18 -2.77 12.02
CA LYS A 45 -18.24 -2.81 11.01
C LYS A 45 -18.36 -4.24 10.52
N ASN A 46 -19.59 -4.73 10.45
CA ASN A 46 -19.98 -6.06 9.96
C ASN A 46 -19.53 -6.33 8.51
N GLN A 47 -18.25 -6.23 8.26
CA GLN A 47 -17.70 -6.54 6.94
C GLN A 47 -17.35 -8.01 6.91
N VAL A 48 -18.00 -8.74 6.04
CA VAL A 48 -17.62 -10.13 5.76
C VAL A 48 -16.26 -10.10 5.08
N VAL A 49 -15.25 -10.56 5.79
CA VAL A 49 -13.92 -10.79 5.21
C VAL A 49 -13.98 -12.13 4.48
N ASP A 50 -13.81 -12.10 3.17
CA ASP A 50 -13.71 -13.32 2.36
C ASP A 50 -12.36 -14.01 2.67
N PRO A 51 -12.39 -15.25 3.23
CA PRO A 51 -11.17 -15.95 3.61
C PRO A 51 -10.22 -16.23 2.43
N GLU A 52 -10.75 -16.48 1.24
CA GLU A 52 -9.93 -16.76 0.05
C GLU A 52 -9.20 -15.50 -0.42
N LYS A 53 -9.89 -14.35 -0.40
CA LYS A 53 -9.27 -13.06 -0.69
C LYS A 53 -8.24 -12.68 0.34
N MET A 54 -8.48 -12.96 1.63
CA MET A 54 -7.50 -12.68 2.68
C MET A 54 -6.24 -13.54 2.50
N ASP A 55 -6.40 -14.81 2.16
CA ASP A 55 -5.28 -15.71 1.89
C ASP A 55 -4.51 -15.29 0.62
N GLU A 56 -5.19 -14.83 -0.41
CA GLU A 56 -4.56 -14.25 -1.60
C GLU A 56 -3.71 -13.02 -1.23
N LYS A 57 -4.27 -12.08 -0.45
CA LYS A 57 -3.55 -10.88 -0.01
C LYS A 57 -2.31 -11.23 0.82
N TRP A 58 -2.44 -12.17 1.74
CA TRP A 58 -1.32 -12.69 2.51
C TRP A 58 -0.22 -13.28 1.61
N ARG A 59 -0.58 -14.14 0.66
CA ARG A 59 0.39 -14.74 -0.27
C ARG A 59 1.09 -13.70 -1.13
N ARG A 60 0.38 -12.69 -1.61
CA ARG A 60 0.96 -11.58 -2.38
C ARG A 60 1.92 -10.76 -1.52
N GLU A 61 1.51 -10.34 -0.32
CA GLU A 61 2.40 -9.62 0.60
C GLU A 61 3.68 -10.40 0.84
N MET A 62 3.56 -11.68 1.21
CA MET A 62 4.70 -12.55 1.46
C MET A 62 5.64 -12.67 0.26
N HIS A 63 5.08 -12.88 -0.93
CA HIS A 63 5.86 -13.05 -2.14
C HIS A 63 6.64 -11.77 -2.50
N TYR A 64 5.94 -10.65 -2.64
CA TYR A 64 6.52 -9.42 -3.13
C TYR A 64 7.40 -8.71 -2.09
N LEU A 65 6.97 -8.65 -0.82
CA LEU A 65 7.77 -8.05 0.25
C LEU A 65 9.06 -8.83 0.48
N SER A 66 9.01 -10.17 0.56
CA SER A 66 10.21 -10.99 0.74
C SER A 66 11.18 -10.88 -0.44
N ASN A 67 10.65 -10.80 -1.65
CA ASN A 67 11.47 -10.60 -2.84
C ASN A 67 12.16 -9.24 -2.83
N MET A 68 11.43 -8.18 -2.47
CA MET A 68 12.04 -6.85 -2.27
C MET A 68 13.08 -6.86 -1.15
N ALA A 69 12.80 -7.49 -0.02
CA ALA A 69 13.76 -7.59 1.08
C ALA A 69 15.05 -8.32 0.69
N TRP A 70 14.95 -9.30 -0.19
CA TRP A 70 16.12 -10.04 -0.70
C TRP A 70 16.95 -9.21 -1.68
N HIS A 71 16.30 -8.57 -2.65
CA HIS A 71 16.99 -7.89 -3.75
C HIS A 71 17.30 -6.41 -3.49
N ASN A 72 16.44 -5.73 -2.72
CA ASN A 72 16.52 -4.29 -2.44
C ASN A 72 16.25 -4.01 -0.95
N PRO A 73 17.05 -4.56 -0.01
CA PRO A 73 16.78 -4.46 1.42
C PRO A 73 16.76 -3.00 1.93
N ALA A 74 17.37 -2.08 1.17
CA ALA A 74 17.32 -0.66 1.50
C ALA A 74 15.94 -0.03 1.25
N MET A 75 15.04 -0.66 0.50
CA MET A 75 13.75 -0.11 0.06
C MET A 75 12.55 -0.63 0.85
N VAL A 76 12.75 -1.58 1.75
CA VAL A 76 11.71 -2.13 2.62
C VAL A 76 12.18 -2.16 4.07
N PRO A 77 11.28 -2.13 5.05
CA PRO A 77 11.66 -2.36 6.44
C PRO A 77 12.26 -3.76 6.61
N LYS A 78 13.17 -3.90 7.57
CA LYS A 78 13.71 -5.21 7.89
C LYS A 78 12.60 -6.12 8.42
N ILE A 79 12.47 -7.29 7.82
CA ILE A 79 11.56 -8.32 8.30
C ILE A 79 12.21 -8.95 9.54
N VAL A 80 11.56 -8.79 10.69
CA VAL A 80 12.03 -9.33 11.97
C VAL A 80 11.56 -10.76 12.16
N GLU A 81 10.29 -11.02 11.83
CA GLU A 81 9.65 -12.31 11.97
C GLU A 81 8.51 -12.47 10.97
N ILE A 82 8.29 -13.71 10.53
CA ILE A 82 7.12 -14.11 9.78
C ILE A 82 6.48 -15.30 10.49
N ASN A 83 5.28 -15.10 11.01
CA ASN A 83 4.47 -16.14 11.61
C ASN A 83 3.43 -16.63 10.59
N VAL A 84 3.78 -17.66 9.85
CA VAL A 84 2.93 -18.21 8.77
C VAL A 84 1.59 -18.76 9.30
N PRO A 85 1.56 -19.55 10.39
CA PRO A 85 0.29 -20.07 10.94
C PRO A 85 -0.72 -18.98 11.31
N GLU A 86 -0.25 -17.86 11.85
CA GLU A 86 -1.10 -16.74 12.23
C GLU A 86 -1.22 -15.66 11.16
N ARG A 87 -0.51 -15.80 10.04
CA ARG A 87 -0.42 -14.83 8.95
C ARG A 87 -0.01 -13.43 9.44
N LYS A 88 1.07 -13.37 10.24
CA LYS A 88 1.65 -12.13 10.76
C LYS A 88 3.03 -11.88 10.17
N ILE A 89 3.32 -10.63 9.84
CA ILE A 89 4.65 -10.15 9.45
C ILE A 89 5.05 -9.04 10.41
N TYR A 90 6.21 -9.17 11.03
CA TYR A 90 6.78 -8.17 11.93
C TYR A 90 7.91 -7.43 11.22
N LEU A 91 7.79 -6.11 11.15
CA LEU A 91 8.69 -5.22 10.44
C LEU A 91 9.33 -4.24 11.42
N GLU A 92 10.63 -4.01 11.28
CA GLU A 92 11.34 -2.98 12.01
C GLU A 92 11.02 -1.60 11.42
N ILE A 93 10.56 -0.68 12.27
CA ILE A 93 10.18 0.69 11.91
C ILE A 93 10.83 1.70 12.84
N ASP A 94 10.71 2.98 12.52
CA ASP A 94 11.13 4.10 13.37
C ASP A 94 10.02 5.17 13.46
N GLY A 95 9.04 4.89 14.30
CA GLY A 95 7.89 5.79 14.48
C GLY A 95 6.71 5.51 13.53
N PRO A 96 5.81 6.48 13.35
CA PRO A 96 4.63 6.34 12.50
C PRO A 96 5.00 6.29 11.01
N ASP A 97 4.02 6.01 10.15
CA ASP A 97 4.25 6.02 8.71
C ASP A 97 4.51 7.45 8.17
N PHE A 98 4.99 7.52 6.94
CA PHE A 98 5.39 8.77 6.29
C PHE A 98 4.24 9.79 6.21
N TRP A 99 3.00 9.33 6.00
CA TRP A 99 1.82 10.18 5.96
C TRP A 99 1.52 10.81 7.33
N GLU A 100 1.54 10.00 8.38
CA GLU A 100 1.33 10.49 9.76
C GLU A 100 2.46 11.41 10.21
N GLN A 101 3.73 11.10 9.86
CA GLN A 101 4.88 11.99 10.15
C GLN A 101 4.72 13.36 9.50
N ALA A 102 4.12 13.42 8.32
CA ALA A 102 3.82 14.68 7.62
C ALA A 102 2.55 15.40 8.15
N GLY A 103 1.92 14.88 9.19
CA GLY A 103 0.66 15.44 9.71
C GLY A 103 -0.51 15.27 8.75
N CYS A 104 -0.49 14.24 7.95
CA CYS A 104 -1.49 13.94 6.90
C CYS A 104 -1.62 15.06 5.84
N ASP A 105 -0.52 15.73 5.56
CA ASP A 105 -0.47 16.83 4.58
C ASP A 105 0.77 16.71 3.69
N GLN A 106 0.55 16.60 2.38
CA GLN A 106 1.62 16.51 1.38
C GLN A 106 2.57 17.73 1.38
N ALA A 107 2.11 18.89 1.84
CA ALA A 107 2.94 20.10 1.94
C ALA A 107 4.08 19.98 2.97
N ASN A 108 4.07 18.95 3.79
CA ASN A 108 5.09 18.70 4.81
C ASN A 108 6.07 17.58 4.46
N TYR A 109 5.95 16.92 3.30
CA TYR A 109 6.82 15.78 2.95
C TYR A 109 8.30 16.15 2.97
N ASP A 110 8.67 17.30 2.42
CA ASP A 110 10.06 17.77 2.38
C ASP A 110 10.62 18.09 3.78
N LYS A 111 9.74 18.35 4.77
CA LYS A 111 10.16 18.55 6.17
C LYS A 111 10.47 17.24 6.86
N VAL A 112 9.76 16.16 6.47
CA VAL A 112 9.97 14.81 7.02
C VAL A 112 11.20 14.16 6.37
N LEU A 113 11.28 14.23 5.04
CA LEU A 113 12.37 13.63 4.27
C LEU A 113 12.63 14.48 3.01
N PRO A 114 13.65 15.33 3.00
CA PRO A 114 13.88 16.30 1.91
C PRO A 114 14.03 15.69 0.51
N ASP A 115 14.55 14.48 0.42
CA ASP A 115 14.77 13.75 -0.84
C ASP A 115 13.75 12.63 -1.09
N TRP A 116 12.58 12.69 -0.44
CA TRP A 116 11.55 11.65 -0.52
C TRP A 116 11.12 11.34 -1.96
N GLN A 117 11.05 12.36 -2.83
CA GLN A 117 10.64 12.16 -4.22
C GLN A 117 11.63 11.25 -4.97
N ASP A 118 12.92 11.50 -4.80
CA ASP A 118 13.96 10.72 -5.47
C ASP A 118 13.98 9.29 -4.93
N GLN A 119 13.86 9.11 -3.61
CA GLN A 119 13.79 7.79 -2.99
C GLN A 119 12.55 7.02 -3.41
N MET A 120 11.39 7.67 -3.52
CA MET A 120 10.17 7.01 -4.00
C MET A 120 10.28 6.61 -5.49
N ILE A 121 10.90 7.46 -6.31
CA ILE A 121 11.18 7.14 -7.72
C ILE A 121 12.12 5.94 -7.84
N GLU A 122 13.14 5.83 -6.98
CA GLU A 122 14.01 4.64 -6.93
C GLU A 122 13.19 3.37 -6.64
N ILE A 123 12.28 3.42 -5.65
CA ILE A 123 11.40 2.30 -5.31
C ILE A 123 10.49 1.93 -6.49
N ILE A 124 9.87 2.92 -7.13
CA ILE A 124 8.99 2.70 -8.30
C ILE A 124 9.77 2.06 -9.46
N LYS A 125 10.97 2.56 -9.75
CA LYS A 125 11.84 1.97 -10.77
C LYS A 125 12.19 0.52 -10.47
N ALA A 126 12.56 0.23 -9.22
CA ALA A 126 12.86 -1.14 -8.80
C ALA A 126 11.66 -2.08 -8.96
N HIS A 127 10.43 -1.61 -8.80
CA HIS A 127 9.22 -2.38 -9.11
C HIS A 127 9.05 -2.57 -10.63
N LYS A 128 9.16 -1.50 -11.43
CA LYS A 128 9.01 -1.56 -12.89
C LYS A 128 10.04 -2.47 -13.55
N GLU A 129 11.29 -2.42 -13.12
CA GLU A 129 12.36 -3.32 -13.60
C GLU A 129 12.05 -4.80 -13.39
N ARG A 130 11.25 -5.13 -12.38
CA ARG A 130 10.74 -6.49 -12.12
C ARG A 130 9.43 -6.82 -12.83
N GLY A 131 8.89 -5.88 -13.58
CA GLY A 131 7.57 -6.02 -14.19
C GLY A 131 6.44 -5.99 -13.14
N TRP A 132 6.65 -5.36 -12.00
CA TRP A 132 5.66 -5.26 -10.94
C TRP A 132 4.91 -3.95 -10.99
N HIS A 133 3.63 -4.03 -10.71
CA HIS A 133 2.77 -2.89 -10.46
C HIS A 133 2.19 -2.97 -9.05
N LYS A 134 2.56 -2.01 -8.21
CA LYS A 134 2.09 -1.91 -6.84
C LYS A 134 0.98 -0.87 -6.78
N TYR A 135 -0.24 -1.31 -6.43
CA TYR A 135 -1.42 -0.42 -6.35
C TYR A 135 -1.54 0.29 -4.99
N SER A 136 -0.91 -0.22 -3.94
CA SER A 136 -0.90 0.42 -2.61
C SER A 136 0.12 1.55 -2.55
N MET A 137 -0.14 2.64 -3.27
CA MET A 137 0.78 3.78 -3.39
C MET A 137 0.42 4.96 -2.47
N HIS A 138 -0.54 4.78 -1.55
CA HIS A 138 -0.83 5.81 -0.55
C HIS A 138 0.41 6.07 0.33
N PRO A 139 0.69 7.33 0.74
CA PRO A 139 1.88 7.65 1.56
C PRO A 139 1.98 6.87 2.87
N SER A 140 0.86 6.40 3.43
CA SER A 140 0.85 5.49 4.60
C SER A 140 1.38 4.08 4.30
N SER A 141 1.69 3.77 3.05
CA SER A 141 2.35 2.53 2.66
C SER A 141 3.88 2.64 2.71
N TYR A 142 4.39 3.67 3.36
CA TYR A 142 5.82 3.92 3.52
C TYR A 142 6.15 4.30 4.95
N PHE A 143 7.30 3.85 5.42
CA PHE A 143 7.94 4.32 6.66
C PHE A 143 9.24 5.04 6.34
N VAL A 144 9.64 5.97 7.20
CA VAL A 144 11.01 6.52 7.17
C VAL A 144 11.80 5.81 8.27
N VAL A 145 12.82 5.05 7.88
CA VAL A 145 13.70 4.33 8.79
C VAL A 145 15.15 4.66 8.44
N ASP A 146 15.91 5.16 9.38
CA ASP A 146 17.30 5.60 9.17
C ASP A 146 17.47 6.60 8.01
N GLY A 147 16.53 7.55 7.87
CA GLY A 147 16.54 8.54 6.79
C GLY A 147 16.23 7.97 5.40
N ARG A 148 15.70 6.73 5.33
CA ARG A 148 15.33 6.06 4.08
C ARG A 148 13.85 5.75 4.05
N LEU A 149 13.24 6.02 2.89
CA LEU A 149 11.86 5.63 2.62
C LEU A 149 11.79 4.12 2.41
N LYS A 150 10.92 3.46 3.16
CA LYS A 150 10.73 2.01 3.17
C LYS A 150 9.31 1.67 2.78
N SER A 151 9.13 0.89 1.72
CA SER A 151 7.81 0.49 1.21
C SER A 151 7.27 -0.75 1.92
N ILE A 152 5.98 -0.73 2.23
CA ILE A 152 5.18 -1.85 2.73
C ILE A 152 3.90 -2.00 1.90
N ASN A 153 3.00 -2.90 2.27
CA ASN A 153 1.70 -3.08 1.62
C ASN A 153 1.81 -3.59 0.19
N TYR A 154 2.42 -4.77 0.02
CA TYR A 154 2.58 -5.44 -1.26
C TYR A 154 1.37 -6.33 -1.64
N PHE A 155 0.38 -6.45 -0.79
CA PHE A 155 -0.81 -7.30 -0.99
C PHE A 155 -1.63 -6.98 -2.25
N PHE A 156 -1.43 -5.81 -2.85
CA PHE A 156 -1.97 -5.41 -4.14
C PHE A 156 -0.86 -5.12 -5.15
N THR A 157 0.13 -5.95 -5.18
CA THR A 157 1.16 -5.93 -6.20
C THR A 157 0.91 -7.06 -7.17
N TYR A 158 1.04 -6.79 -8.46
CA TYR A 158 0.79 -7.72 -9.56
C TYR A 158 1.98 -7.71 -10.50
N HIS A 159 2.26 -8.88 -11.10
CA HIS A 159 3.24 -8.97 -12.17
C HIS A 159 2.56 -8.66 -13.51
N LYS A 160 3.28 -7.98 -14.41
CA LYS A 160 2.77 -7.59 -15.75
C LYS A 160 2.28 -8.77 -16.59
N ASP A 161 2.81 -9.97 -16.33
CA ASP A 161 2.44 -11.19 -17.05
C ASP A 161 1.31 -11.97 -16.35
N GLU A 162 0.77 -11.47 -15.24
CA GLU A 162 -0.40 -12.08 -14.63
C GLU A 162 -1.62 -11.86 -15.52
N PRO A 163 -2.32 -12.94 -15.92
CA PRO A 163 -3.52 -12.79 -16.71
C PRO A 163 -4.67 -12.23 -15.86
N ASN A 164 -5.57 -11.52 -16.52
CA ASN A 164 -6.88 -11.17 -15.96
C ASN A 164 -6.89 -10.18 -14.78
N ILE A 165 -5.92 -9.26 -14.69
CA ILE A 165 -6.03 -8.16 -13.73
C ILE A 165 -7.07 -7.18 -14.24
N SER A 166 -8.18 -7.04 -13.51
CA SER A 166 -9.22 -6.05 -13.78
C SER A 166 -9.19 -4.94 -12.72
N ILE A 167 -9.84 -3.83 -13.02
CA ILE A 167 -10.00 -2.75 -12.06
C ILE A 167 -10.78 -3.26 -10.84
N ALA A 168 -11.76 -4.12 -11.03
CA ALA A 168 -12.51 -4.77 -9.96
C ALA A 168 -11.62 -5.56 -8.99
N SER A 169 -10.54 -6.17 -9.48
CA SER A 169 -9.60 -6.92 -8.63
C SER A 169 -8.80 -6.03 -7.67
N VAL A 170 -8.65 -4.73 -7.99
CA VAL A 170 -7.96 -3.73 -7.17
C VAL A 170 -8.90 -2.73 -6.50
N GLU A 171 -10.20 -2.88 -6.70
CA GLU A 171 -11.26 -1.96 -6.28
C GLU A 171 -11.30 -1.67 -4.79
N SER A 172 -10.92 -2.60 -3.95
CA SER A 172 -10.97 -2.44 -2.48
C SER A 172 -10.11 -1.30 -1.93
N HIS A 173 -9.29 -0.67 -2.77
CA HIS A 173 -8.50 0.50 -2.43
C HIS A 173 -9.16 1.83 -2.73
N ILE A 174 -10.19 1.83 -3.56
CA ILE A 174 -10.85 3.05 -3.99
C ILE A 174 -12.01 3.28 -3.04
N TYR A 175 -11.97 4.35 -2.26
CA TYR A 175 -13.07 4.74 -1.37
C TYR A 175 -14.38 4.84 -2.15
N THR A 176 -15.46 4.34 -1.55
CA THR A 176 -16.78 4.16 -2.19
C THR A 176 -17.30 5.39 -2.93
N THR A 177 -17.10 6.59 -2.39
CA THR A 177 -17.52 7.85 -3.06
C THR A 177 -16.72 8.16 -4.34
N ARG A 178 -15.45 7.74 -4.41
CA ARG A 178 -14.62 7.90 -5.60
C ARG A 178 -14.80 6.79 -6.61
N GLN A 179 -15.26 5.62 -6.18
CA GLN A 179 -15.54 4.51 -7.08
C GLN A 179 -16.58 4.88 -8.13
N ASP A 180 -17.68 5.51 -7.72
CA ASP A 180 -18.74 5.90 -8.66
C ASP A 180 -18.28 6.98 -9.65
N GLU A 181 -17.47 7.93 -9.19
CA GLU A 181 -16.88 8.94 -10.07
C GLU A 181 -15.86 8.32 -11.03
N MET A 182 -15.05 7.41 -10.54
CA MET A 182 -14.08 6.70 -11.36
C MET A 182 -14.76 5.78 -12.37
N ARG A 183 -15.79 5.02 -11.99
CA ARG A 183 -16.58 4.20 -12.90
C ARG A 183 -17.19 5.04 -14.03
N LYS A 184 -17.82 6.17 -13.69
CA LYS A 184 -18.35 7.10 -14.70
C LYS A 184 -17.27 7.62 -15.64
N HIS A 185 -16.11 7.96 -15.11
CA HIS A 185 -14.99 8.42 -15.93
C HIS A 185 -14.49 7.29 -16.86
N LEU A 186 -14.33 6.08 -16.35
CA LEU A 186 -13.89 4.92 -17.12
C LEU A 186 -14.90 4.56 -18.21
N ASP A 187 -16.20 4.64 -17.91
CA ASP A 187 -17.27 4.43 -18.91
C ASP A 187 -17.15 5.44 -20.06
N THR A 188 -16.78 6.70 -19.80
CA THR A 188 -16.56 7.70 -20.85
C THR A 188 -15.36 7.37 -21.75
N LEU A 189 -14.41 6.60 -21.24
CA LEU A 189 -13.23 6.13 -21.96
C LEU A 189 -13.44 4.76 -22.63
N GLY A 190 -14.62 4.15 -22.47
CA GLY A 190 -14.90 2.80 -22.94
C GLY A 190 -14.15 1.69 -22.21
N ILE A 191 -13.64 1.98 -21.02
CA ILE A 191 -12.89 1.04 -20.18
C ILE A 191 -13.88 0.33 -19.26
N LYS A 192 -13.96 -0.99 -19.38
CA LYS A 192 -14.86 -1.79 -18.56
C LYS A 192 -14.22 -2.20 -17.24
N TRP A 193 -14.96 -2.01 -16.16
CA TRP A 193 -14.51 -2.25 -14.78
C TRP A 193 -14.15 -3.71 -14.49
N ASP A 194 -14.95 -4.64 -15.01
CA ASP A 194 -14.83 -6.06 -14.71
C ASP A 194 -13.97 -6.84 -15.70
N GLU A 195 -13.50 -6.20 -16.76
CA GLU A 195 -12.66 -6.83 -17.78
C GLU A 195 -11.18 -6.58 -17.51
N PRO A 196 -10.30 -7.53 -17.87
CA PRO A 196 -8.86 -7.33 -17.83
C PRO A 196 -8.45 -6.10 -18.63
N GLN A 197 -7.59 -5.27 -18.05
CA GLN A 197 -7.10 -4.05 -18.68
C GLN A 197 -5.62 -4.19 -19.04
N PRO A 198 -5.18 -3.53 -20.11
CA PRO A 198 -3.76 -3.39 -20.41
C PRO A 198 -2.99 -2.76 -19.26
N TRP A 199 -1.73 -3.15 -19.11
CA TRP A 199 -0.87 -2.73 -18.00
C TRP A 199 -0.73 -1.22 -17.86
N ASP A 200 -0.57 -0.51 -18.98
CA ASP A 200 -0.45 0.94 -19.01
C ASP A 200 -1.73 1.68 -18.56
N VAL A 201 -2.90 1.10 -18.84
CA VAL A 201 -4.20 1.61 -18.35
C VAL A 201 -4.25 1.44 -16.82
N MET A 202 -3.86 0.27 -16.31
CA MET A 202 -3.84 0.00 -14.88
C MET A 202 -2.86 0.91 -14.14
N ASP A 203 -1.68 1.19 -14.72
CA ASP A 203 -0.69 2.11 -14.15
C ASP A 203 -1.24 3.53 -14.02
N GLN A 204 -1.88 4.05 -15.08
CA GLN A 204 -2.49 5.36 -15.04
C GLN A 204 -3.60 5.49 -14.00
N LEU A 205 -4.44 4.44 -13.86
CA LEU A 205 -5.52 4.43 -12.87
C LEU A 205 -5.00 4.42 -11.44
N CYS A 206 -3.94 3.71 -11.16
CA CYS A 206 -3.29 3.71 -9.85
C CYS A 206 -2.90 5.14 -9.45
N TRP A 207 -2.15 5.84 -10.30
CA TRP A 207 -1.69 7.20 -10.01
C TRP A 207 -2.82 8.22 -9.99
N ALA A 208 -3.87 8.05 -10.78
CA ALA A 208 -5.07 8.88 -10.69
C ALA A 208 -5.74 8.75 -9.32
N SER A 209 -5.77 7.54 -8.76
CA SER A 209 -6.37 7.29 -7.44
C SER A 209 -5.63 7.98 -6.30
N PHE A 210 -4.32 8.16 -6.41
CA PHE A 210 -3.48 8.79 -5.39
C PHE A 210 -3.06 10.22 -5.72
N SER A 211 -3.54 10.80 -6.80
CA SER A 211 -3.14 12.14 -7.26
C SER A 211 -3.37 13.25 -6.22
N THR A 212 -4.32 13.07 -5.29
CA THR A 212 -4.58 14.05 -4.21
C THR A 212 -3.63 13.90 -3.02
N ASN A 213 -2.85 12.84 -2.96
CA ASN A 213 -1.93 12.56 -1.85
C ASN A 213 -0.50 12.95 -2.16
N TYR A 214 -0.23 13.37 -3.39
CA TYR A 214 1.10 13.75 -3.85
C TYR A 214 1.09 15.09 -4.61
N PRO A 215 2.17 15.87 -4.54
CA PRO A 215 2.33 17.07 -5.36
C PRO A 215 2.24 16.76 -6.86
N ALA A 216 1.69 17.70 -7.62
CA ALA A 216 1.45 17.50 -9.06
C ALA A 216 2.75 17.27 -9.85
N ASP A 217 3.83 17.97 -9.47
CA ASP A 217 5.15 17.81 -10.07
C ASP A 217 5.72 16.41 -9.87
N PHE A 218 5.54 15.83 -8.68
CA PHE A 218 5.91 14.44 -8.43
C PHE A 218 5.13 13.47 -9.32
N ILE A 219 3.81 13.64 -9.44
CA ILE A 219 2.97 12.80 -10.31
C ILE A 219 3.45 12.86 -11.76
N GLU A 220 3.80 14.05 -12.26
CA GLU A 220 4.37 14.19 -13.60
C GLU A 220 5.73 13.48 -13.75
N ARG A 221 6.60 13.57 -12.75
CA ARG A 221 7.87 12.81 -12.74
C ARG A 221 7.62 11.30 -12.84
N VAL A 222 6.64 10.77 -12.09
CA VAL A 222 6.30 9.35 -12.14
C VAL A 222 5.76 8.92 -13.48
N ARG A 223 4.88 9.72 -14.09
CA ARG A 223 4.32 9.44 -15.43
C ARG A 223 5.37 9.39 -16.54
N CYS A 224 6.48 10.11 -16.36
CA CYS A 224 7.60 10.10 -17.30
C CYS A 224 8.54 8.88 -17.12
N LEU A 225 8.35 8.06 -16.09
CA LEU A 225 9.14 6.85 -15.89
C LEU A 225 8.72 5.78 -16.90
N LYS A 226 9.65 5.42 -17.76
CA LYS A 226 9.48 4.35 -18.76
C LYS A 226 9.76 2.98 -18.15
#